data_ea68d056ac1fa9de23e8134086917934
#
_entry.id   ea68d056ac1fa9de23e8134086917934
#
_cell.length_a   1.000
_cell.length_b   1.000
_cell.length_c   1.000
_cell.angle_alpha   90.00
_cell.angle_beta   90.00
_cell.angle_gamma   90.00
#
_symmetry.space_group_name_H-M   'P 1'
#
loop_
_entity.id
_entity.type
_entity.pdbx_description
1 polymer ?
#
loop_
_entity_poly.entity_id
_entity_poly.type
_entity_poly.pdbx_seq_one_letter_code
_entity_poly.pdbx_strand_id
1 'polypeptide(L)'
;QAEDALAAFKQLAAENFGESLEPAHTDNKATLAPSKVTGTAFCHTPFSPKVNPQSAASLQAEQQRLQTAIQSTLNDLSKLTALAEERYSADIAAIFSGHHTLLDDPELFEMACDVMREKQCSAAWAWHQVLSDLSQQYLQLDDPYLQARYIDIEDLLSRSLQHLTGESAQIPAFLRPTILVADVIYPSTVLQLDPKTIKGICLRDGSEASHPAIIAREMGLCWMCQQGAALDSIKMGDTLTIDCVTQRITRAN
;
A
#
# COMPACT_ATOMS: atom_id res chain seq x y z
N GLN A 1 25.99 -5.34 4.16
CA GLN A 1 24.81 -5.06 5.05
C GLN A 1 23.58 -4.60 4.23
N ALA A 2 23.62 -3.48 3.48
CA ALA A 2 22.47 -3.09 2.62
C ALA A 2 22.26 -4.05 1.45
N GLU A 3 23.32 -4.65 0.92
CA GLU A 3 23.27 -5.69 -0.09
C GLU A 3 22.73 -7.02 0.45
N ASP A 4 22.94 -7.32 1.72
CA ASP A 4 22.48 -8.55 2.37
C ASP A 4 20.99 -8.49 2.70
N ALA A 5 20.48 -7.34 3.20
CA ALA A 5 19.05 -7.09 3.39
C ALA A 5 18.30 -7.13 2.06
N LEU A 6 18.86 -6.53 1.01
CA LEU A 6 18.31 -6.61 -0.34
C LEU A 6 18.35 -8.05 -0.89
N ALA A 7 19.38 -8.83 -0.54
CA ALA A 7 19.49 -10.23 -0.96
C ALA A 7 18.47 -11.12 -0.23
N ALA A 8 18.28 -10.95 1.08
CA ALA A 8 17.28 -11.67 1.86
C ALA A 8 15.86 -11.35 1.38
N PHE A 9 15.59 -10.08 1.06
CA PHE A 9 14.31 -9.67 0.53
C PHE A 9 14.09 -10.14 -0.93
N LYS A 10 15.13 -10.11 -1.77
CA LYS A 10 15.06 -10.72 -3.11
C LYS A 10 14.78 -12.21 -3.04
N GLN A 11 15.27 -12.90 -2.03
CA GLN A 11 14.96 -14.31 -1.79
C GLN A 11 13.50 -14.48 -1.36
N LEU A 12 13.00 -13.66 -0.44
CA LEU A 12 11.60 -13.66 -0.03
C LEU A 12 10.67 -13.31 -1.21
N ALA A 13 11.07 -12.35 -2.05
CA ALA A 13 10.37 -11.99 -3.28
C ALA A 13 10.44 -13.08 -4.34
N ALA A 14 11.57 -13.80 -4.47
CA ALA A 14 11.73 -14.94 -5.36
C ALA A 14 10.90 -16.16 -4.91
N GLU A 15 10.64 -16.27 -3.61
CA GLU A 15 9.72 -17.23 -3.01
C GLU A 15 8.25 -16.75 -3.07
N ASN A 16 7.97 -15.66 -3.84
CA ASN A 16 6.66 -15.02 -4.00
C ASN A 16 5.98 -14.65 -2.69
N PHE A 17 6.72 -14.29 -1.65
CA PHE A 17 6.15 -14.05 -0.30
C PHE A 17 5.27 -15.20 0.20
N GLY A 18 5.52 -16.43 -0.29
CA GLY A 18 4.68 -17.59 -0.03
C GLY A 18 3.43 -17.68 -0.92
N GLU A 19 3.27 -16.79 -1.89
CA GLU A 19 2.18 -16.84 -2.87
C GLU A 19 2.43 -17.94 -3.92
N SER A 20 1.41 -18.71 -4.28
CA SER A 20 1.52 -19.66 -5.39
C SER A 20 1.45 -18.91 -6.72
N LEU A 21 2.43 -19.14 -7.62
CA LEU A 21 2.40 -18.63 -9.00
C LEU A 21 1.36 -19.33 -9.89
N GLU A 22 0.68 -20.36 -9.39
CA GLU A 22 -0.37 -21.01 -10.17
C GLU A 22 -1.58 -20.07 -10.24
N PRO A 23 -2.17 -19.87 -11.45
CA PRO A 23 -3.43 -19.14 -11.54
C PRO A 23 -4.43 -19.88 -10.65
N ALA A 24 -4.99 -19.16 -9.68
CA ALA A 24 -5.92 -19.69 -8.70
C ALA A 24 -6.91 -20.63 -9.40
N HIS A 25 -6.92 -21.90 -9.01
CA HIS A 25 -7.94 -22.83 -9.43
C HIS A 25 -9.29 -22.24 -9.07
N THR A 26 -10.06 -21.91 -10.09
CA THR A 26 -11.38 -21.29 -10.05
C THR A 26 -12.42 -22.23 -9.44
N ASP A 27 -12.43 -22.37 -8.12
CA ASP A 27 -13.52 -23.02 -7.38
C ASP A 27 -14.05 -22.20 -6.19
N ASN A 28 -13.65 -20.94 -6.07
CA ASN A 28 -14.30 -20.00 -5.17
C ASN A 28 -15.06 -18.96 -5.99
N LYS A 29 -16.31 -18.69 -5.62
CA LYS A 29 -17.17 -17.64 -6.16
C LYS A 29 -16.50 -16.26 -6.13
N ALA A 30 -15.49 -16.06 -6.98
CA ALA A 30 -15.02 -14.73 -7.31
C ALA A 30 -16.25 -13.98 -7.82
N THR A 31 -16.72 -13.03 -7.06
CA THR A 31 -17.78 -12.12 -7.50
C THR A 31 -17.18 -11.38 -8.69
N LEU A 32 -17.56 -11.77 -9.91
CA LEU A 32 -17.07 -11.10 -11.12
C LEU A 32 -17.33 -9.61 -10.95
N ALA A 33 -16.26 -8.84 -10.87
CA ALA A 33 -16.35 -7.40 -10.80
C ALA A 33 -17.22 -6.91 -11.96
N PRO A 34 -18.20 -6.03 -11.73
CA PRO A 34 -19.01 -5.50 -12.81
C PRO A 34 -18.11 -4.77 -13.79
N SER A 35 -18.24 -5.06 -15.07
CA SER A 35 -17.43 -4.44 -16.12
C SER A 35 -17.56 -2.91 -16.16
N LYS A 36 -18.73 -2.41 -15.72
CA LYS A 36 -19.06 -0.99 -15.73
C LYS A 36 -19.77 -0.58 -14.45
N VAL A 37 -19.29 0.49 -13.82
CA VAL A 37 -19.86 1.03 -12.58
C VAL A 37 -19.98 2.54 -12.64
N THR A 38 -20.99 3.06 -11.93
CA THR A 38 -21.22 4.51 -11.79
C THR A 38 -21.20 4.89 -10.33
N GLY A 39 -20.57 6.01 -10.00
CA GLY A 39 -20.49 6.52 -8.64
C GLY A 39 -19.95 7.94 -8.57
N THR A 40 -19.96 8.48 -7.36
CA THR A 40 -19.40 9.80 -7.06
C THR A 40 -17.88 9.70 -6.90
N ALA A 41 -17.13 10.57 -7.54
CA ALA A 41 -15.67 10.62 -7.41
C ALA A 41 -15.25 11.06 -6.01
N PHE A 42 -14.39 10.28 -5.38
CA PHE A 42 -13.64 10.66 -4.19
C PHE A 42 -12.16 10.69 -4.52
N CYS A 43 -11.58 11.90 -4.56
CA CYS A 43 -10.15 12.06 -4.80
C CYS A 43 -9.38 11.77 -3.52
N HIS A 44 -8.64 10.68 -3.52
CA HIS A 44 -7.82 10.24 -2.40
C HIS A 44 -6.35 10.60 -2.63
N THR A 45 -5.71 11.07 -1.59
CA THR A 45 -4.26 11.25 -1.55
C THR A 45 -3.72 10.35 -0.43
N PRO A 46 -2.77 9.45 -0.73
CA PRO A 46 -2.14 8.64 0.29
C PRO A 46 -1.52 9.51 1.38
N PHE A 47 -1.53 9.01 2.60
CA PHE A 47 -0.94 9.72 3.72
C PHE A 47 0.57 9.82 3.55
N SER A 48 1.09 11.04 3.55
CA SER A 48 2.51 11.33 3.48
C SER A 48 2.83 12.49 4.42
N PRO A 49 3.14 12.21 5.68
CA PRO A 49 3.41 13.25 6.66
C PRO A 49 4.75 13.95 6.35
N LYS A 50 4.80 15.24 6.69
CA LYS A 50 6.06 15.97 6.65
C LYS A 50 6.95 15.52 7.81
N VAL A 51 8.02 14.82 7.50
CA VAL A 51 8.99 14.41 8.52
C VAL A 51 10.03 15.51 8.74
N ASN A 52 10.25 15.88 10.01
CA ASN A 52 11.27 16.84 10.38
C ASN A 52 12.58 16.10 10.67
N PRO A 53 13.71 16.45 10.04
CA PRO A 53 15.01 15.85 10.36
C PRO A 53 15.47 16.17 11.77
N GLN A 54 15.10 17.30 12.34
CA GLN A 54 15.55 17.71 13.68
C GLN A 54 14.83 16.89 14.76
N SER A 55 15.59 16.44 15.74
CA SER A 55 15.07 15.84 16.97
C SER A 55 15.48 16.67 18.18
N ALA A 56 14.52 16.84 19.12
CA ALA A 56 14.79 17.40 20.44
C ALA A 56 15.08 16.30 21.49
N ALA A 57 14.97 15.03 21.10
CA ALA A 57 15.17 13.88 21.98
C ALA A 57 16.58 13.31 21.87
N SER A 58 16.99 12.49 22.85
CA SER A 58 18.24 11.75 22.78
C SER A 58 18.15 10.63 21.72
N LEU A 59 19.30 10.20 21.19
CA LEU A 59 19.37 9.06 20.27
C LEU A 59 18.63 7.84 20.82
N GLN A 60 18.83 7.50 22.08
CA GLN A 60 18.15 6.37 22.72
C GLN A 60 16.62 6.56 22.74
N ALA A 61 16.12 7.76 22.97
CA ALA A 61 14.69 8.04 22.95
C ALA A 61 14.12 7.91 21.53
N GLU A 62 14.84 8.36 20.51
CA GLU A 62 14.41 8.20 19.11
C GLU A 62 14.41 6.72 18.68
N GLN A 63 15.42 5.94 19.08
CA GLN A 63 15.44 4.49 18.83
C GLN A 63 14.25 3.79 19.49
N GLN A 64 13.93 4.14 20.73
CA GLN A 64 12.76 3.57 21.42
C GLN A 64 11.44 3.96 20.75
N ARG A 65 11.33 5.21 20.25
CA ARG A 65 10.16 5.65 19.47
C ARG A 65 10.00 4.83 18.19
N LEU A 66 11.09 4.62 17.44
CA LEU A 66 11.08 3.80 16.24
C LEU A 66 10.65 2.37 16.54
N GLN A 67 11.26 1.75 17.54
CA GLN A 67 10.92 0.38 17.94
C GLN A 67 9.44 0.24 18.31
N THR A 68 8.91 1.21 19.05
CA THR A 68 7.48 1.23 19.43
C THR A 68 6.58 1.38 18.20
N ALA A 69 6.96 2.22 17.23
CA ALA A 69 6.20 2.42 16.01
C ALA A 69 6.21 1.18 15.11
N ILE A 70 7.37 0.52 14.96
CA ILE A 70 7.49 -0.76 14.25
C ILE A 70 6.58 -1.80 14.89
N GLN A 71 6.65 -1.98 16.21
CA GLN A 71 5.80 -2.96 16.91
C GLN A 71 4.31 -2.65 16.75
N SER A 72 3.93 -1.39 16.78
CA SER A 72 2.54 -0.97 16.53
C SER A 72 2.09 -1.29 15.10
N THR A 73 2.97 -1.07 14.13
CA THR A 73 2.71 -1.40 12.72
C THR A 73 2.59 -2.91 12.52
N LEU A 74 3.46 -3.72 13.14
CA LEU A 74 3.35 -5.20 13.12
C LEU A 74 2.02 -5.68 13.68
N ASN A 75 1.55 -5.08 14.78
CA ASN A 75 0.23 -5.37 15.34
C ASN A 75 -0.91 -5.01 14.37
N ASP A 76 -0.78 -3.92 13.63
CA ASP A 76 -1.78 -3.55 12.61
C ASP A 76 -1.77 -4.50 11.43
N LEU A 77 -0.59 -4.93 10.96
CA LEU A 77 -0.45 -5.94 9.90
C LEU A 77 -1.08 -7.27 10.32
N SER A 78 -0.88 -7.70 11.58
CA SER A 78 -1.52 -8.91 12.10
C SER A 78 -3.05 -8.82 12.07
N LYS A 79 -3.63 -7.64 12.37
CA LYS A 79 -5.08 -7.42 12.26
C LYS A 79 -5.55 -7.45 10.79
N LEU A 80 -4.75 -6.92 9.87
CA LEU A 80 -5.07 -6.97 8.43
C LEU A 80 -4.99 -8.39 7.90
N THR A 81 -4.01 -9.19 8.31
CA THR A 81 -3.92 -10.62 7.99
C THR A 81 -5.19 -11.34 8.44
N ALA A 82 -5.58 -11.18 9.71
CA ALA A 82 -6.79 -11.79 10.24
C ALA A 82 -8.07 -11.32 9.50
N LEU A 83 -8.16 -10.03 9.16
CA LEU A 83 -9.27 -9.49 8.38
C LEU A 83 -9.34 -10.11 6.98
N ALA A 84 -8.18 -10.30 6.34
CA ALA A 84 -8.08 -10.91 5.02
C ALA A 84 -8.50 -12.39 5.06
N GLU A 85 -8.05 -13.15 6.06
CA GLU A 85 -8.44 -14.54 6.27
C GLU A 85 -9.95 -14.69 6.52
N GLU A 86 -10.54 -13.78 7.31
CA GLU A 86 -11.96 -13.82 7.65
C GLU A 86 -12.86 -13.50 6.44
N ARG A 87 -12.46 -12.56 5.57
CA ARG A 87 -13.35 -11.98 4.55
C ARG A 87 -13.04 -12.38 3.13
N TYR A 88 -11.83 -12.79 2.85
CA TYR A 88 -11.34 -13.04 1.49
C TYR A 88 -10.62 -14.39 1.42
N SER A 89 -9.37 -14.45 0.97
CA SER A 89 -8.62 -15.67 0.77
C SER A 89 -7.32 -15.73 1.57
N ALA A 90 -6.76 -16.94 1.67
CA ALA A 90 -5.44 -17.14 2.24
C ALA A 90 -4.35 -16.40 1.44
N ASP A 91 -4.53 -16.26 0.12
CA ASP A 91 -3.59 -15.54 -0.75
C ASP A 91 -3.55 -14.04 -0.42
N ILE A 92 -4.72 -13.43 -0.15
CA ILE A 92 -4.75 -12.03 0.31
C ILE A 92 -4.14 -11.89 1.72
N ALA A 93 -4.37 -12.85 2.60
CA ALA A 93 -3.76 -12.84 3.93
C ALA A 93 -2.24 -12.99 3.87
N ALA A 94 -1.72 -13.80 2.91
CA ALA A 94 -0.29 -14.00 2.69
C ALA A 94 0.43 -12.68 2.33
N ILE A 95 -0.22 -11.77 1.62
CA ILE A 95 0.33 -10.43 1.33
C ILE A 95 0.72 -9.71 2.62
N PHE A 96 -0.19 -9.65 3.59
CA PHE A 96 0.05 -8.94 4.85
C PHE A 96 0.97 -9.69 5.79
N SER A 97 1.00 -11.03 5.73
CA SER A 97 2.01 -11.84 6.41
C SER A 97 3.41 -11.58 5.83
N GLY A 98 3.55 -11.42 4.52
CA GLY A 98 4.79 -11.02 3.88
C GLY A 98 5.24 -9.62 4.31
N HIS A 99 4.31 -8.65 4.36
CA HIS A 99 4.58 -7.31 4.88
C HIS A 99 5.05 -7.34 6.34
N HIS A 100 4.44 -8.19 7.17
CA HIS A 100 4.85 -8.38 8.56
C HIS A 100 6.28 -8.92 8.63
N THR A 101 6.61 -9.94 7.84
CA THR A 101 7.96 -10.54 7.81
C THR A 101 9.01 -9.52 7.36
N LEU A 102 8.70 -8.71 6.34
CA LEU A 102 9.60 -7.64 5.86
C LEU A 102 9.86 -6.58 6.95
N LEU A 103 8.79 -6.14 7.63
CA LEU A 103 8.91 -5.08 8.62
C LEU A 103 9.60 -5.55 9.91
N ASP A 104 9.48 -6.84 10.24
CA ASP A 104 10.12 -7.46 11.42
C ASP A 104 11.61 -7.77 11.20
N ASP A 105 12.16 -7.42 10.05
CA ASP A 105 13.58 -7.58 9.76
C ASP A 105 14.41 -6.63 10.63
N PRO A 106 15.28 -7.16 11.53
CA PRO A 106 16.11 -6.33 12.39
C PRO A 106 17.10 -5.44 11.62
N GLU A 107 17.48 -5.80 10.39
CA GLU A 107 18.41 -5.00 9.60
C GLU A 107 17.82 -3.63 9.24
N LEU A 108 16.52 -3.55 8.97
CA LEU A 108 15.85 -2.27 8.69
C LEU A 108 15.93 -1.32 9.90
N PHE A 109 15.72 -1.86 11.10
CA PHE A 109 15.85 -1.09 12.33
C PHE A 109 17.28 -0.60 12.56
N GLU A 110 18.27 -1.49 12.37
CA GLU A 110 19.70 -1.15 12.52
C GLU A 110 20.13 -0.08 11.51
N MET A 111 19.71 -0.19 10.24
CA MET A 111 19.97 0.84 9.22
C MET A 111 19.42 2.21 9.64
N ALA A 112 18.21 2.27 10.18
CA ALA A 112 17.64 3.52 10.66
C ALA A 112 18.38 4.05 11.90
N CYS A 113 18.85 3.16 12.80
CA CYS A 113 19.68 3.53 13.94
C CYS A 113 21.02 4.13 13.50
N ASP A 114 21.64 3.60 12.45
CA ASP A 114 22.87 4.13 11.88
C ASP A 114 22.65 5.53 11.29
N VAL A 115 21.57 5.71 10.52
CA VAL A 115 21.19 7.03 9.98
C VAL A 115 20.96 8.04 11.12
N MET A 116 20.23 7.65 12.19
CA MET A 116 20.00 8.52 13.35
C MET A 116 21.34 8.90 14.04
N ARG A 117 22.27 7.94 14.14
CA ARG A 117 23.57 8.16 14.77
C ARG A 117 24.46 9.10 13.94
N GLU A 118 24.52 8.88 12.63
CA GLU A 118 25.38 9.64 11.74
C GLU A 118 24.87 11.06 11.51
N LYS A 119 23.55 11.20 11.30
CA LYS A 119 22.93 12.48 10.91
C LYS A 119 22.30 13.23 12.06
N GLN A 120 22.30 12.66 13.27
CA GLN A 120 21.69 13.27 14.47
C GLN A 120 20.26 13.73 14.22
N CYS A 121 19.45 12.85 13.57
CA CYS A 121 18.11 13.16 13.10
C CYS A 121 17.02 12.42 13.88
N SER A 122 15.76 12.76 13.63
CA SER A 122 14.62 12.10 14.23
C SER A 122 14.40 10.69 13.69
N ALA A 123 13.76 9.83 14.49
CA ALA A 123 13.36 8.49 14.09
C ALA A 123 12.49 8.48 12.81
N ALA A 124 11.53 9.40 12.73
CA ALA A 124 10.66 9.51 11.57
C ALA A 124 11.43 9.83 10.29
N TRP A 125 12.41 10.72 10.37
CA TRP A 125 13.22 11.08 9.21
C TRP A 125 14.17 9.95 8.80
N ALA A 126 14.85 9.30 9.77
CA ALA A 126 15.73 8.17 9.48
C ALA A 126 14.94 7.00 8.84
N TRP A 127 13.79 6.65 9.39
CA TRP A 127 12.92 5.61 8.88
C TRP A 127 12.43 5.91 7.47
N HIS A 128 12.01 7.17 7.25
CA HIS A 128 11.62 7.62 5.92
C HIS A 128 12.75 7.44 4.90
N GLN A 129 14.00 7.80 5.26
CA GLN A 129 15.13 7.62 4.35
C GLN A 129 15.35 6.14 4.01
N VAL A 130 15.40 5.26 5.01
CA VAL A 130 15.66 3.83 4.81
C VAL A 130 14.61 3.18 3.92
N LEU A 131 13.31 3.38 4.22
CA LEU A 131 12.27 2.75 3.41
C LEU A 131 12.07 3.41 2.05
N SER A 132 12.29 4.73 1.92
CA SER A 132 12.25 5.39 0.61
C SER A 132 13.39 4.91 -0.29
N ASP A 133 14.60 4.75 0.25
CA ASP A 133 15.74 4.22 -0.50
C ASP A 133 15.47 2.77 -0.94
N LEU A 134 14.85 1.96 -0.09
CA LEU A 134 14.43 0.59 -0.42
C LEU A 134 13.37 0.60 -1.52
N SER A 135 12.32 1.43 -1.41
CA SER A 135 11.27 1.60 -2.43
C SER A 135 11.87 1.97 -3.78
N GLN A 136 12.82 2.93 -3.81
CA GLN A 136 13.50 3.34 -5.03
C GLN A 136 14.33 2.21 -5.66
N GLN A 137 14.96 1.36 -4.87
CA GLN A 137 15.69 0.20 -5.39
C GLN A 137 14.74 -0.79 -6.10
N TYR A 138 13.53 -1.00 -5.56
CA TYR A 138 12.52 -1.82 -6.22
C TYR A 138 12.07 -1.24 -7.56
N LEU A 139 11.86 0.07 -7.64
CA LEU A 139 11.49 0.76 -8.88
C LEU A 139 12.56 0.65 -9.98
N GLN A 140 13.81 0.34 -9.63
CA GLN A 140 14.91 0.18 -10.57
C GLN A 140 15.14 -1.27 -11.02
N LEU A 141 14.36 -2.24 -10.52
CA LEU A 141 14.46 -3.63 -10.95
C LEU A 141 13.93 -3.80 -12.38
N ASP A 142 14.54 -4.73 -13.13
CA ASP A 142 14.14 -5.02 -14.51
C ASP A 142 12.83 -5.82 -14.59
N ASP A 143 12.49 -6.58 -13.55
CA ASP A 143 11.28 -7.39 -13.48
C ASP A 143 10.07 -6.54 -13.07
N PRO A 144 9.06 -6.37 -13.94
CA PRO A 144 7.87 -5.57 -13.63
C PRO A 144 7.07 -6.09 -12.42
N TYR A 145 7.11 -7.39 -12.15
CA TYR A 145 6.44 -7.97 -10.98
C TYR A 145 7.13 -7.54 -9.68
N LEU A 146 8.45 -7.63 -9.63
CA LEU A 146 9.23 -7.15 -8.49
C LEU A 146 9.16 -5.62 -8.37
N GLN A 147 9.20 -4.92 -9.50
CA GLN A 147 9.03 -3.46 -9.54
C GLN A 147 7.74 -3.03 -8.83
N ALA A 148 6.63 -3.74 -9.10
CA ALA A 148 5.32 -3.40 -8.51
C ALA A 148 5.31 -3.52 -6.96
N ARG A 149 6.31 -4.16 -6.34
CA ARG A 149 6.42 -4.29 -4.87
C ARG A 149 6.87 -3.01 -4.16
N TYR A 150 7.32 -1.99 -4.88
CA TYR A 150 7.62 -0.69 -4.27
C TYR A 150 6.43 -0.15 -3.47
N ILE A 151 5.21 -0.41 -3.92
CA ILE A 151 3.98 0.09 -3.29
C ILE A 151 3.74 -0.53 -1.89
N ASP A 152 4.24 -1.76 -1.68
CA ASP A 152 4.16 -2.46 -0.40
C ASP A 152 5.08 -1.78 0.63
N ILE A 153 6.28 -1.39 0.19
CA ILE A 153 7.24 -0.66 1.02
C ILE A 153 6.70 0.73 1.37
N GLU A 154 6.08 1.42 0.42
CA GLU A 154 5.41 2.70 0.65
C GLU A 154 4.23 2.58 1.64
N ASP A 155 3.48 1.48 1.60
CA ASP A 155 2.42 1.20 2.58
C ASP A 155 2.98 1.03 3.99
N LEU A 156 4.07 0.24 4.14
CA LEU A 156 4.76 0.05 5.41
C LEU A 156 5.33 1.36 5.96
N LEU A 157 5.94 2.16 5.10
CA LEU A 157 6.44 3.49 5.44
C LEU A 157 5.31 4.39 5.93
N SER A 158 4.24 4.50 5.16
CA SER A 158 3.08 5.33 5.52
C SER A 158 2.49 4.95 6.87
N ARG A 159 2.30 3.65 7.14
CA ARG A 159 1.78 3.15 8.42
C ARG A 159 2.72 3.43 9.59
N SER A 160 3.99 3.15 9.43
CA SER A 160 4.99 3.40 10.48
C SER A 160 5.10 4.88 10.82
N LEU A 161 5.02 5.75 9.80
CA LEU A 161 5.03 7.19 10.00
C LEU A 161 3.77 7.70 10.73
N GLN A 162 2.60 7.07 10.52
CA GLN A 162 1.40 7.40 11.31
C GLN A 162 1.65 7.17 12.81
N HIS A 163 2.28 6.07 13.19
CA HIS A 163 2.64 5.81 14.58
C HIS A 163 3.74 6.74 15.10
N LEU A 164 4.70 7.12 14.27
CA LEU A 164 5.79 8.03 14.67
C LEU A 164 5.36 9.47 14.83
N THR A 165 4.42 9.93 14.00
CA THR A 165 3.96 11.33 14.00
C THR A 165 2.69 11.53 14.82
N GLY A 166 1.92 10.48 15.07
CA GLY A 166 0.60 10.56 15.68
C GLY A 166 -0.48 11.11 14.74
N GLU A 167 -0.15 11.33 13.48
CA GLU A 167 -1.07 11.77 12.43
C GLU A 167 -1.62 10.56 11.69
N SER A 168 -2.86 10.62 11.22
CA SER A 168 -3.45 9.59 10.37
C SER A 168 -4.39 10.19 9.33
N ALA A 169 -4.46 9.55 8.18
CA ALA A 169 -5.47 9.85 7.18
C ALA A 169 -6.31 8.58 6.95
N GLN A 170 -7.61 8.70 7.18
CA GLN A 170 -8.55 7.61 6.95
C GLN A 170 -9.47 7.97 5.79
N ILE A 171 -9.80 6.97 4.98
CA ILE A 171 -10.87 7.13 3.99
C ILE A 171 -12.20 7.16 4.75
N PRO A 172 -13.04 8.19 4.54
CA PRO A 172 -14.33 8.28 5.23
C PRO A 172 -15.27 7.15 4.78
N ALA A 173 -16.24 6.82 5.62
CA ALA A 173 -17.34 5.96 5.23
C ALA A 173 -18.26 6.69 4.23
N PHE A 174 -18.65 6.00 3.17
CA PHE A 174 -19.53 6.54 2.14
C PHE A 174 -20.94 5.97 2.26
N LEU A 175 -21.94 6.81 2.01
CA LEU A 175 -23.36 6.43 2.01
C LEU A 175 -23.90 6.17 0.59
N ARG A 176 -23.11 6.43 -0.44
CA ARG A 176 -23.50 6.33 -1.85
C ARG A 176 -22.44 5.58 -2.64
N PRO A 177 -22.79 5.01 -3.80
CA PRO A 177 -21.81 4.45 -4.71
C PRO A 177 -20.71 5.45 -5.02
N THR A 178 -19.47 5.07 -4.72
CA THR A 178 -18.29 5.93 -4.83
C THR A 178 -17.23 5.28 -5.70
N ILE A 179 -16.58 6.07 -6.51
CA ILE A 179 -15.39 5.71 -7.29
C ILE A 179 -14.22 6.44 -6.66
N LEU A 180 -13.23 5.68 -6.20
CA LEU A 180 -12.02 6.23 -5.63
C LEU A 180 -11.07 6.60 -6.78
N VAL A 181 -10.55 7.84 -6.75
CA VAL A 181 -9.61 8.37 -7.74
C VAL A 181 -8.35 8.81 -7.01
N ALA A 182 -7.19 8.31 -7.42
CA ALA A 182 -5.92 8.62 -6.77
C ALA A 182 -4.75 8.52 -7.77
N ASP A 183 -3.59 9.04 -7.38
CA ASP A 183 -2.36 8.77 -8.13
C ASP A 183 -1.91 7.34 -7.90
N VAL A 184 -1.85 6.91 -6.65
CA VAL A 184 -1.56 5.54 -6.20
C VAL A 184 -2.44 5.18 -5.00
N ILE A 185 -2.54 3.90 -4.68
CA ILE A 185 -3.25 3.41 -3.48
C ILE A 185 -2.49 2.24 -2.87
N TYR A 186 -2.53 2.14 -1.55
CA TYR A 186 -1.81 1.10 -0.80
C TYR A 186 -2.66 -0.17 -0.59
N PRO A 187 -2.02 -1.35 -0.52
CA PRO A 187 -2.70 -2.64 -0.27
C PRO A 187 -3.59 -2.59 0.98
N SER A 188 -3.03 -2.07 2.07
CA SER A 188 -3.75 -1.97 3.34
C SER A 188 -4.93 -1.01 3.29
N THR A 189 -4.87 -0.01 2.44
CA THR A 189 -5.99 0.92 2.20
C THR A 189 -7.10 0.21 1.45
N VAL A 190 -6.78 -0.51 0.38
CA VAL A 190 -7.78 -1.24 -0.42
C VAL A 190 -8.51 -2.28 0.42
N LEU A 191 -7.79 -3.09 1.22
CA LEU A 191 -8.40 -4.12 2.07
C LEU A 191 -9.46 -3.58 3.04
N GLN A 192 -9.31 -2.33 3.48
CA GLN A 192 -10.21 -1.68 4.43
C GLN A 192 -11.40 -0.96 3.79
N LEU A 193 -11.49 -0.92 2.45
CA LEU A 193 -12.63 -0.35 1.76
C LEU A 193 -13.89 -1.20 1.96
N ASP A 194 -15.04 -0.55 1.98
CA ASP A 194 -16.33 -1.24 1.97
C ASP A 194 -16.81 -1.43 0.52
N PRO A 195 -16.83 -2.66 -0.03
CA PRO A 195 -17.25 -2.91 -1.40
C PRO A 195 -18.76 -2.67 -1.63
N LYS A 196 -19.54 -2.50 -0.55
CA LYS A 196 -20.94 -2.12 -0.67
C LYS A 196 -21.10 -0.69 -1.17
N THR A 197 -20.15 0.17 -0.84
CA THR A 197 -20.18 1.61 -1.18
C THR A 197 -19.11 1.98 -2.20
N ILE A 198 -17.90 1.48 -2.10
CA ILE A 198 -16.87 1.65 -3.12
C ILE A 198 -17.15 0.68 -4.27
N LYS A 199 -17.29 1.21 -5.48
CA LYS A 199 -17.62 0.42 -6.69
C LYS A 199 -16.44 0.24 -7.62
N GLY A 200 -15.46 1.12 -7.54
CA GLY A 200 -14.27 1.03 -8.35
C GLY A 200 -13.18 1.99 -7.92
N ILE A 201 -12.01 1.74 -8.45
CA ILE A 201 -10.78 2.47 -8.19
C ILE A 201 -10.16 2.86 -9.54
N CYS A 202 -9.84 4.15 -9.69
CA CYS A 202 -9.12 4.69 -10.85
C CYS A 202 -7.81 5.30 -10.39
N LEU A 203 -6.70 4.82 -10.91
CA LEU A 203 -5.37 5.29 -10.55
C LEU A 203 -4.67 5.94 -11.74
N ARG A 204 -3.93 7.02 -11.46
CA ARG A 204 -3.04 7.66 -12.43
C ARG A 204 -1.95 6.70 -12.85
N ASP A 205 -1.32 6.07 -11.89
CA ASP A 205 -0.20 5.16 -12.04
C ASP A 205 -0.60 3.74 -11.56
N GLY A 206 0.36 2.89 -11.27
CA GLY A 206 0.13 1.55 -10.72
C GLY A 206 0.28 0.44 -11.75
N SER A 207 0.06 -0.78 -11.30
CA SER A 207 0.23 -2.01 -12.07
C SER A 207 -0.92 -2.98 -11.85
N GLU A 208 -1.29 -3.71 -12.88
CA GLU A 208 -2.24 -4.83 -12.79
C GLU A 208 -1.69 -6.02 -11.98
N ALA A 209 -0.36 -6.10 -11.83
CA ALA A 209 0.34 -7.12 -11.05
C ALA A 209 0.59 -6.69 -9.59
N SER A 210 0.16 -5.49 -9.19
CA SER A 210 0.36 -4.99 -7.83
C SER A 210 -0.62 -5.62 -6.84
N HIS A 211 -0.24 -5.69 -5.57
CA HIS A 211 -1.11 -6.20 -4.50
C HIS A 211 -2.43 -5.42 -4.35
N PRO A 212 -2.47 -4.07 -4.47
CA PRO A 212 -3.75 -3.35 -4.49
C PRO A 212 -4.69 -3.84 -5.60
N ALA A 213 -4.16 -4.16 -6.79
CA ALA A 213 -4.97 -4.65 -7.91
C ALA A 213 -5.52 -6.06 -7.64
N ILE A 214 -4.70 -6.94 -7.04
CA ILE A 214 -5.10 -8.30 -6.66
C ILE A 214 -6.23 -8.23 -5.64
N ILE A 215 -6.05 -7.44 -4.57
CA ILE A 215 -7.04 -7.27 -3.50
C ILE A 215 -8.34 -6.68 -4.06
N ALA A 216 -8.26 -5.60 -4.86
CA ALA A 216 -9.44 -4.95 -5.44
C ALA A 216 -10.27 -5.91 -6.30
N ARG A 217 -9.62 -6.75 -7.10
CA ARG A 217 -10.29 -7.77 -7.94
C ARG A 217 -11.01 -8.82 -7.09
N GLU A 218 -10.37 -9.31 -6.03
CA GLU A 218 -11.02 -10.28 -5.14
C GLU A 218 -12.20 -9.68 -4.39
N MET A 219 -12.12 -8.39 -4.05
CA MET A 219 -13.23 -7.63 -3.49
C MET A 219 -14.36 -7.35 -4.49
N GLY A 220 -14.21 -7.70 -5.77
CA GLY A 220 -15.17 -7.41 -6.83
C GLY A 220 -15.26 -5.93 -7.21
N LEU A 221 -14.20 -5.16 -6.99
CA LEU A 221 -14.13 -3.75 -7.37
C LEU A 221 -13.69 -3.60 -8.84
N CYS A 222 -14.27 -2.65 -9.57
CA CYS A 222 -13.79 -2.27 -10.88
C CYS A 222 -12.44 -1.56 -10.72
N TRP A 223 -11.37 -2.14 -11.28
CA TRP A 223 -10.02 -1.63 -11.17
C TRP A 223 -9.54 -1.02 -12.48
N MET A 224 -9.01 0.19 -12.42
CA MET A 224 -8.37 0.87 -13.53
C MET A 224 -7.10 1.54 -13.05
N CYS A 225 -5.97 1.24 -13.69
CA CYS A 225 -4.68 1.89 -13.42
C CYS A 225 -4.09 2.48 -14.71
N GLN A 226 -2.98 3.22 -14.60
CA GLN A 226 -2.29 3.86 -15.74
C GLN A 226 -3.16 4.83 -16.55
N GLN A 227 -4.11 5.51 -15.88
CA GLN A 227 -5.04 6.44 -16.54
C GLN A 227 -4.40 7.80 -16.84
N GLY A 228 -3.24 8.11 -16.26
CA GLY A 228 -2.44 9.31 -16.56
C GLY A 228 -3.27 10.59 -16.52
N ALA A 229 -3.12 11.39 -17.56
CA ALA A 229 -3.79 12.70 -17.70
C ALA A 229 -5.33 12.63 -17.79
N ALA A 230 -5.92 11.45 -18.00
CA ALA A 230 -7.38 11.33 -18.02
C ALA A 230 -8.01 11.69 -16.65
N LEU A 231 -7.23 11.61 -15.57
CA LEU A 231 -7.69 11.97 -14.23
C LEU A 231 -7.58 13.46 -13.90
N ASP A 232 -6.83 14.27 -14.67
CA ASP A 232 -6.55 15.68 -14.35
C ASP A 232 -7.81 16.56 -14.27
N SER A 233 -8.83 16.22 -15.03
CA SER A 233 -10.08 16.97 -15.09
C SER A 233 -11.10 16.52 -14.03
N ILE A 234 -10.86 15.40 -13.34
CA ILE A 234 -11.80 14.83 -12.37
C ILE A 234 -11.69 15.59 -11.05
N LYS A 235 -12.84 15.97 -10.51
CA LYS A 235 -12.94 16.68 -9.24
C LYS A 235 -13.72 15.85 -8.22
N MET A 236 -13.42 16.09 -6.95
CA MET A 236 -14.20 15.57 -5.84
C MET A 236 -15.70 15.85 -6.06
N GLY A 237 -16.53 14.82 -5.99
CA GLY A 237 -17.96 14.93 -6.15
C GLY A 237 -18.51 14.78 -7.58
N ASP A 238 -17.64 14.71 -8.59
CA ASP A 238 -18.08 14.43 -9.98
C ASP A 238 -18.80 13.07 -10.06
N THR A 239 -19.79 12.96 -10.92
CA THR A 239 -20.40 11.67 -11.23
C THR A 239 -19.62 11.00 -12.35
N LEU A 240 -19.01 9.87 -12.05
CA LEU A 240 -18.21 9.10 -12.98
C LEU A 240 -18.90 7.78 -13.34
N THR A 241 -18.73 7.37 -14.58
CA THR A 241 -18.96 6.00 -15.01
C THR A 241 -17.64 5.46 -15.54
N ILE A 242 -17.17 4.38 -14.96
CA ILE A 242 -15.94 3.70 -15.36
C ILE A 242 -16.25 2.32 -15.91
N ASP A 243 -15.51 1.94 -16.94
CA ASP A 243 -15.61 0.64 -17.60
C ASP A 243 -14.21 0.00 -17.56
N CYS A 244 -14.04 -1.00 -16.69
CA CYS A 244 -12.75 -1.64 -16.47
C CYS A 244 -12.35 -2.64 -17.57
N VAL A 245 -13.27 -3.00 -18.47
CA VAL A 245 -12.95 -3.83 -19.63
C VAL A 245 -12.40 -2.97 -20.78
N THR A 246 -13.09 -1.87 -21.06
CA THR A 246 -12.68 -0.96 -22.15
C THR A 246 -11.71 0.15 -21.69
N GLN A 247 -11.36 0.19 -20.40
CA GLN A 247 -10.50 1.19 -19.78
C GLN A 247 -10.97 2.63 -20.07
N ARG A 248 -12.30 2.86 -20.00
CA ARG A 248 -12.89 4.16 -20.32
C ARG A 248 -13.53 4.81 -19.10
N ILE A 249 -13.25 6.09 -18.93
CA ILE A 249 -13.89 6.95 -17.94
C ILE A 249 -14.84 7.91 -18.67
N THR A 250 -16.08 8.01 -18.17
CA THR A 250 -17.07 8.95 -18.67
C THR A 250 -17.58 9.78 -17.49
N ARG A 251 -17.57 11.09 -17.64
CA ARG A 251 -18.14 12.03 -16.67
C ARG A 251 -19.56 12.38 -17.07
N ALA A 252 -20.52 12.26 -16.17
CA ALA A 252 -21.85 12.82 -16.36
C ALA A 252 -21.78 14.34 -16.13
N ASN A 253 -22.31 15.08 -17.06
CA ASN A 253 -22.48 16.54 -16.93
C ASN A 253 -23.59 16.88 -15.94
#